data_79f34b80038190097be64d06e0962788
#
_entry.id   79f34b80038190097be64d06e0962788
#
_cell.length_a   1.000
_cell.length_b   1.000
_cell.length_c   1.000
_cell.angle_alpha   90.00
_cell.angle_beta   90.00
_cell.angle_gamma   90.00
#
_symmetry.space_group_name_H-M   'P 1'
#
loop_
_entity.id
_entity.type
_entity.pdbx_description
1 polymer ?
#
loop_
_entity_poly.entity_id
_entity_poly.type
_entity_poly.pdbx_seq_one_letter_code
_entity_poly.pdbx_strand_id
1 'polypeptide(L)'
;ITVAFPTNILEIETINVLASKIHLNLCVENMEVLLFLEKHLESPVGVFMKIDVGYNRTGVDSDDASLIQDLLSQMSGIPFINFKGFLGHAGHSYQCRSKEAVEAVHQKSKEKIIQLKTKYKAQYPNLILSLGDTPSCSVSEDFEGIDEIRPGNFVFYDLTQNIIGSNELDAIAVA
;
A
#
# COMPACT_ATOMS: atom_id res chain seq x y z
N ILE A 1 11.49 -2.31 -6.84
CA ILE A 1 11.22 -1.14 -5.96
C ILE A 1 9.74 -0.79 -6.08
N THR A 2 9.06 -0.56 -4.95
CA THR A 2 7.67 -0.10 -4.92
C THR A 2 7.61 1.36 -4.48
N VAL A 3 7.03 2.23 -5.32
CA VAL A 3 6.68 3.60 -4.96
C VAL A 3 5.32 3.55 -4.27
N ALA A 4 5.32 3.61 -2.93
CA ALA A 4 4.12 3.37 -2.10
C ALA A 4 3.19 4.60 -1.96
N PHE A 5 3.33 5.58 -2.84
CA PHE A 5 2.44 6.74 -2.97
C PHE A 5 1.59 6.61 -4.23
N PRO A 6 0.43 7.29 -4.31
CA PRO A 6 -0.31 7.41 -5.57
C PRO A 6 0.61 7.94 -6.67
N THR A 7 0.49 7.36 -7.86
CA THR A 7 1.33 7.71 -9.00
C THR A 7 1.13 9.17 -9.39
N ASN A 8 2.23 9.93 -9.43
CA ASN A 8 2.23 11.29 -9.96
C ASN A 8 2.45 11.23 -11.49
N ILE A 9 1.42 11.56 -12.25
CA ILE A 9 1.46 11.53 -13.71
C ILE A 9 2.46 12.51 -14.33
N LEU A 10 2.83 13.57 -13.60
CA LEU A 10 3.84 14.54 -14.05
C LEU A 10 5.26 13.96 -14.06
N GLU A 11 5.47 12.80 -13.43
CA GLU A 11 6.76 12.11 -13.38
C GLU A 11 6.91 11.00 -14.43
N ILE A 12 6.06 10.97 -15.45
CA ILE A 12 5.99 9.86 -16.40
C ILE A 12 7.34 9.61 -17.11
N GLU A 13 8.09 10.64 -17.43
CA GLU A 13 9.43 10.49 -18.03
C GLU A 13 10.38 9.78 -17.08
N THR A 14 10.39 10.16 -15.81
CA THR A 14 11.20 9.51 -14.77
C THR A 14 10.76 8.06 -14.55
N ILE A 15 9.44 7.81 -14.55
CA ILE A 15 8.85 6.48 -14.44
C ILE A 15 9.36 5.58 -15.58
N ASN A 16 9.30 6.05 -16.83
CA ASN A 16 9.74 5.29 -17.99
C ASN A 16 11.26 5.00 -17.94
N VAL A 17 12.09 6.00 -17.58
CA VAL A 17 13.52 5.82 -17.39
C VAL A 17 13.83 4.78 -16.31
N LEU A 18 13.13 4.80 -15.19
CA LEU A 18 13.32 3.82 -14.11
C LEU A 18 12.82 2.44 -14.50
N ALA A 19 11.62 2.35 -15.07
CA ALA A 19 11.02 1.08 -15.48
C ALA A 19 11.87 0.32 -16.51
N SER A 20 12.60 1.05 -17.39
CA SER A 20 13.54 0.43 -18.34
C SER A 20 14.80 -0.18 -17.68
N LYS A 21 15.10 0.17 -16.40
CA LYS A 21 16.33 -0.22 -15.71
C LYS A 21 16.10 -1.14 -14.53
N ILE A 22 14.93 -1.07 -13.89
CA ILE A 22 14.63 -1.81 -12.67
C ILE A 22 13.20 -2.34 -12.69
N HIS A 23 12.91 -3.35 -11.86
CA HIS A 23 11.53 -3.74 -11.57
C HIS A 23 10.86 -2.65 -10.71
N LEU A 24 10.09 -1.80 -11.37
CA LEU A 24 9.36 -0.70 -10.74
C LEU A 24 7.90 -1.09 -10.51
N ASN A 25 7.41 -0.86 -9.31
CA ASN A 25 5.99 -0.99 -8.98
C ASN A 25 5.42 0.39 -8.62
N LEU A 26 4.23 0.68 -9.14
CA LEU A 26 3.47 1.91 -8.94
C LEU A 26 2.21 1.63 -8.11
N CYS A 27 1.62 2.68 -7.54
CA CYS A 27 0.32 2.62 -6.89
C CYS A 27 -0.74 3.37 -7.71
N VAL A 28 -1.85 2.71 -8.01
CA VAL A 28 -2.99 3.29 -8.72
C VAL A 28 -4.24 3.21 -7.83
N GLU A 29 -5.05 4.27 -7.83
CA GLU A 29 -6.27 4.37 -7.03
C GLU A 29 -7.48 4.94 -7.79
N ASN A 30 -7.31 5.30 -9.07
CA ASN A 30 -8.38 5.84 -9.89
C ASN A 30 -8.17 5.54 -11.38
N MET A 31 -9.24 5.70 -12.14
CA MET A 31 -9.27 5.41 -13.56
C MET A 31 -8.46 6.43 -14.38
N GLU A 32 -8.41 7.69 -13.96
CA GLU A 32 -7.69 8.76 -14.67
C GLU A 32 -6.20 8.44 -14.80
N VAL A 33 -5.56 8.10 -13.66
CA VAL A 33 -4.14 7.70 -13.63
C VAL A 33 -3.92 6.46 -14.48
N LEU A 34 -4.82 5.48 -14.42
CA LEU A 34 -4.70 4.24 -15.17
C LEU A 34 -4.76 4.47 -16.68
N LEU A 35 -5.73 5.29 -17.16
CA LEU A 35 -5.85 5.66 -18.56
C LEU A 35 -4.67 6.53 -19.04
N PHE A 36 -4.10 7.33 -18.16
CA PHE A 36 -2.90 8.09 -18.47
C PHE A 36 -1.69 7.14 -18.65
N LEU A 37 -1.49 6.20 -17.73
CA LEU A 37 -0.42 5.20 -17.83
C LEU A 37 -0.55 4.34 -19.09
N GLU A 38 -1.76 3.94 -19.47
CA GLU A 38 -2.02 3.20 -20.71
C GLU A 38 -1.42 3.89 -21.94
N LYS A 39 -1.52 5.21 -21.99
CA LYS A 39 -1.09 6.03 -23.15
C LYS A 39 0.40 6.37 -23.13
N HIS A 40 1.00 6.41 -21.96
CA HIS A 40 2.32 7.02 -21.78
C HIS A 40 3.40 6.08 -21.24
N LEU A 41 3.07 4.85 -20.81
CA LEU A 41 4.07 3.88 -20.44
C LEU A 41 4.82 3.35 -21.66
N GLU A 42 6.15 3.29 -21.56
CA GLU A 42 7.04 2.77 -22.60
C GLU A 42 7.73 1.45 -22.16
N SER A 43 7.58 1.08 -20.89
CA SER A 43 8.19 -0.12 -20.30
C SER A 43 7.27 -0.77 -19.29
N PRO A 44 7.36 -2.09 -19.07
CA PRO A 44 6.52 -2.79 -18.11
C PRO A 44 6.72 -2.33 -16.67
N VAL A 45 5.63 -2.13 -15.96
CA VAL A 45 5.61 -1.83 -14.52
C VAL A 45 4.70 -2.80 -13.77
N GLY A 46 5.05 -3.09 -12.51
CA GLY A 46 4.10 -3.67 -11.58
C GLY A 46 3.13 -2.61 -11.07
N VAL A 47 1.89 -2.98 -10.81
CA VAL A 47 0.90 -2.05 -10.25
C VAL A 47 0.23 -2.67 -9.03
N PHE A 48 0.30 -1.98 -7.91
CA PHE A 48 -0.55 -2.22 -6.76
C PHE A 48 -1.77 -1.30 -6.83
N MET A 49 -2.96 -1.86 -6.62
CA MET A 49 -4.12 -1.06 -6.32
C MET A 49 -4.02 -0.56 -4.88
N LYS A 50 -3.99 0.75 -4.71
CA LYS A 50 -3.96 1.34 -3.38
C LYS A 50 -5.35 1.29 -2.75
N ILE A 51 -5.42 0.73 -1.54
CA ILE A 51 -6.67 0.53 -0.79
C ILE A 51 -6.67 1.42 0.44
N ASP A 52 -7.79 2.11 0.66
CA ASP A 52 -8.06 2.77 1.93
C ASP A 52 -8.53 1.75 2.96
N VAL A 53 -7.69 1.50 3.92
CA VAL A 53 -7.95 0.57 5.03
C VAL A 53 -8.57 1.25 6.25
N GLY A 54 -8.99 2.51 6.11
CA GLY A 54 -9.67 3.28 7.17
C GLY A 54 -8.99 4.59 7.55
N TYR A 55 -7.93 4.99 6.85
CA TYR A 55 -7.26 6.28 7.09
C TYR A 55 -7.96 7.46 6.41
N ASN A 56 -8.75 7.21 5.36
CA ASN A 56 -9.50 8.20 4.59
C ASN A 56 -8.62 9.34 4.01
N ARG A 57 -7.42 8.97 3.55
CA ARG A 57 -6.48 9.92 2.91
C ARG A 57 -6.34 9.67 1.42
N THR A 58 -6.04 8.44 1.03
CA THR A 58 -5.81 8.00 -0.35
C THR A 58 -6.14 6.52 -0.47
N GLY A 59 -6.51 6.09 -1.66
CA GLY A 59 -6.83 4.70 -1.96
C GLY A 59 -8.31 4.49 -2.27
N VAL A 60 -8.59 3.40 -2.96
CA VAL A 60 -9.95 2.93 -3.23
C VAL A 60 -10.55 2.38 -1.94
N ASP A 61 -11.80 2.71 -1.65
CA ASP A 61 -12.51 2.09 -0.54
C ASP A 61 -12.57 0.56 -0.75
N SER A 62 -12.17 -0.19 0.28
CA SER A 62 -12.18 -1.66 0.25
C SER A 62 -13.55 -2.26 -0.04
N ASP A 63 -14.62 -1.52 0.25
CA ASP A 63 -16.00 -1.94 0.07
C ASP A 63 -16.58 -1.51 -1.30
N ASP A 64 -15.89 -0.64 -2.05
CA ASP A 64 -16.28 -0.27 -3.41
C ASP A 64 -15.90 -1.35 -4.44
N ALA A 65 -16.67 -2.43 -4.42
CA ALA A 65 -16.45 -3.56 -5.31
C ALA A 65 -16.58 -3.19 -6.80
N SER A 66 -17.39 -2.20 -7.14
CA SER A 66 -17.59 -1.76 -8.53
C SER A 66 -16.32 -1.10 -9.06
N LEU A 67 -15.82 -0.10 -8.36
CA LEU A 67 -14.59 0.61 -8.78
C LEU A 67 -13.38 -0.33 -8.81
N ILE A 68 -13.25 -1.22 -7.81
CA ILE A 68 -12.18 -2.23 -7.80
C ILE A 68 -12.24 -3.11 -9.05
N GLN A 69 -13.44 -3.60 -9.40
CA GLN A 69 -13.61 -4.46 -10.58
C GLN A 69 -13.34 -3.71 -11.88
N ASP A 70 -13.77 -2.46 -12.00
CA ASP A 70 -13.54 -1.63 -13.16
C ASP A 70 -12.04 -1.37 -13.37
N LEU A 71 -11.32 -1.03 -12.31
CA LEU A 71 -9.88 -0.83 -12.35
C LEU A 71 -9.13 -2.12 -12.71
N LEU A 72 -9.50 -3.27 -12.13
CA LEU A 72 -8.89 -4.56 -12.47
C LEU A 72 -9.14 -4.94 -13.93
N SER A 73 -10.35 -4.70 -14.43
CA SER A 73 -10.71 -4.97 -15.82
C SER A 73 -9.88 -4.11 -16.78
N GLN A 74 -9.74 -2.82 -16.49
CA GLN A 74 -8.92 -1.91 -17.28
C GLN A 74 -7.44 -2.33 -17.25
N MET A 75 -6.88 -2.62 -16.07
CA MET A 75 -5.47 -3.07 -15.93
C MET A 75 -5.17 -4.30 -16.79
N SER A 76 -6.13 -5.24 -16.89
CA SER A 76 -5.94 -6.47 -17.65
C SER A 76 -5.80 -6.26 -19.15
N GLY A 77 -6.27 -5.10 -19.66
CA GLY A 77 -6.17 -4.71 -21.06
C GLY A 77 -4.89 -3.95 -21.43
N ILE A 78 -4.09 -3.52 -20.46
CA ILE A 78 -2.90 -2.69 -20.68
C ILE A 78 -1.62 -3.54 -20.71
N PRO A 79 -0.93 -3.67 -21.87
CA PRO A 79 0.20 -4.59 -22.02
C PRO A 79 1.38 -4.32 -21.08
N PHE A 80 1.61 -3.06 -20.70
CA PHE A 80 2.71 -2.67 -19.82
C PHE A 80 2.36 -2.69 -18.34
N ILE A 81 1.15 -3.07 -17.96
CA ILE A 81 0.72 -3.16 -16.56
C ILE A 81 0.66 -4.62 -16.12
N ASN A 82 1.40 -4.92 -15.05
CA ASN A 82 1.35 -6.20 -14.36
C ASN A 82 0.74 -5.97 -12.97
N PHE A 83 -0.53 -6.31 -12.80
CA PHE A 83 -1.20 -6.20 -11.49
C PHE A 83 -0.51 -7.10 -10.47
N LYS A 84 -0.03 -6.51 -9.38
CA LYS A 84 0.69 -7.20 -8.31
C LYS A 84 -0.19 -7.55 -7.13
N GLY A 85 -1.16 -6.71 -6.82
CA GLY A 85 -2.01 -6.92 -5.66
C GLY A 85 -2.52 -5.63 -5.04
N PHE A 86 -2.83 -5.71 -3.76
CA PHE A 86 -3.39 -4.60 -3.00
C PHE A 86 -2.38 -4.05 -2.00
N LEU A 87 -2.37 -2.72 -1.87
CA LEU A 87 -1.46 -2.02 -0.96
C LEU A 87 -2.25 -1.09 -0.05
N GLY A 88 -2.19 -1.35 1.26
CA GLY A 88 -2.82 -0.52 2.29
C GLY A 88 -1.80 0.21 3.18
N HIS A 89 -2.18 1.38 3.69
CA HIS A 89 -1.42 2.13 4.70
C HIS A 89 -2.34 2.59 5.81
N ALA A 90 -2.16 2.03 7.00
CA ALA A 90 -3.00 2.32 8.15
C ALA A 90 -2.52 3.56 8.93
N GLY A 91 -2.36 4.70 8.25
CA GLY A 91 -1.83 5.93 8.82
C GLY A 91 -2.60 6.51 10.01
N HIS A 92 -3.84 6.08 10.24
CA HIS A 92 -4.60 6.45 11.43
C HIS A 92 -4.04 5.83 12.73
N SER A 93 -3.14 4.84 12.65
CA SER A 93 -2.37 4.33 13.79
C SER A 93 -1.53 5.42 14.47
N TYR A 94 -1.10 6.45 13.72
CA TYR A 94 -0.38 7.61 14.27
C TYR A 94 -1.22 8.50 15.19
N GLN A 95 -2.54 8.32 15.22
CA GLN A 95 -3.45 9.01 16.15
C GLN A 95 -3.68 8.22 17.44
N CYS A 96 -3.22 6.99 17.52
CA CYS A 96 -3.31 6.15 18.70
C CYS A 96 -2.46 6.68 19.86
N ARG A 97 -2.80 6.24 21.08
CA ARG A 97 -2.10 6.63 22.31
C ARG A 97 -1.87 5.42 23.23
N SER A 98 -2.01 4.21 22.71
CA SER A 98 -1.66 2.98 23.40
C SER A 98 -1.40 1.85 22.40
N LYS A 99 -0.70 0.81 22.84
CA LYS A 99 -0.43 -0.40 22.04
C LYS A 99 -1.71 -1.11 21.62
N GLU A 100 -2.68 -1.19 22.52
CA GLU A 100 -3.98 -1.83 22.25
C GLU A 100 -4.76 -1.09 21.16
N ALA A 101 -4.68 0.25 21.14
CA ALA A 101 -5.32 1.04 20.10
C ALA A 101 -4.64 0.85 18.73
N VAL A 102 -3.30 0.76 18.70
CA VAL A 102 -2.53 0.44 17.49
C VAL A 102 -2.88 -0.95 16.97
N GLU A 103 -2.95 -1.94 17.87
CA GLU A 103 -3.31 -3.32 17.52
C GLU A 103 -4.72 -3.39 16.93
N ALA A 104 -5.69 -2.69 17.51
CA ALA A 104 -7.04 -2.63 16.98
C ALA A 104 -7.11 -2.02 15.56
N VAL A 105 -6.30 -1.01 15.28
CA VAL A 105 -6.15 -0.42 13.94
C VAL A 105 -5.54 -1.42 12.98
N HIS A 106 -4.47 -2.10 13.40
CA HIS A 106 -3.80 -3.12 12.60
C HIS A 106 -4.75 -4.24 12.20
N GLN A 107 -5.45 -4.85 13.15
CA GLN A 107 -6.36 -5.96 12.91
C GLN A 107 -7.47 -5.58 11.91
N LYS A 108 -8.13 -4.43 12.10
CA LYS A 108 -9.17 -3.95 11.17
C LYS A 108 -8.62 -3.71 9.76
N SER A 109 -7.44 -3.13 9.65
CA SER A 109 -6.81 -2.87 8.35
C SER A 109 -6.40 -4.16 7.65
N LYS A 110 -5.87 -5.12 8.41
CA LYS A 110 -5.51 -6.47 7.95
C LYS A 110 -6.73 -7.24 7.47
N GLU A 111 -7.83 -7.25 8.22
CA GLU A 111 -9.08 -7.90 7.84
C GLU A 111 -9.58 -7.38 6.49
N LYS A 112 -9.64 -6.08 6.29
CA LYS A 112 -10.10 -5.46 5.03
C LYS A 112 -9.28 -5.93 3.83
N ILE A 113 -7.95 -5.90 3.93
CA ILE A 113 -7.09 -6.25 2.79
C ILE A 113 -7.09 -7.77 2.51
N ILE A 114 -7.22 -8.61 3.55
CA ILE A 114 -7.33 -10.07 3.40
C ILE A 114 -8.66 -10.46 2.73
N GLN A 115 -9.76 -9.76 3.01
CA GLN A 115 -11.04 -9.97 2.34
C GLN A 115 -10.90 -9.76 0.83
N LEU A 116 -10.15 -8.76 0.39
CA LEU A 116 -9.86 -8.55 -1.04
C LEU A 116 -9.07 -9.71 -1.64
N LYS A 117 -8.04 -10.22 -0.95
CA LYS A 117 -7.30 -11.42 -1.41
C LYS A 117 -8.23 -12.61 -1.57
N THR A 118 -9.08 -12.84 -0.58
CA THR A 118 -10.05 -13.95 -0.62
C THR A 118 -10.99 -13.84 -1.81
N LYS A 119 -11.45 -12.62 -2.12
CA LYS A 119 -12.37 -12.34 -3.22
C LYS A 119 -11.72 -12.52 -4.60
N TYR A 120 -10.47 -12.09 -4.76
CA TYR A 120 -9.82 -11.99 -6.07
C TYR A 120 -8.75 -13.05 -6.34
N LYS A 121 -8.37 -13.91 -5.36
CA LYS A 121 -7.32 -14.93 -5.51
C LYS A 121 -7.58 -15.95 -6.63
N ALA A 122 -8.83 -16.22 -6.96
CA ALA A 122 -9.16 -17.15 -8.05
C ALA A 122 -8.76 -16.57 -9.41
N GLN A 123 -8.92 -15.27 -9.60
CA GLN A 123 -8.55 -14.53 -10.81
C GLN A 123 -7.05 -14.18 -10.83
N TYR A 124 -6.48 -13.87 -9.65
CA TYR A 124 -5.09 -13.47 -9.46
C TYR A 124 -4.41 -14.34 -8.39
N PRO A 125 -4.00 -15.57 -8.73
CA PRO A 125 -3.47 -16.54 -7.75
C PRO A 125 -2.19 -16.10 -7.05
N ASN A 126 -1.40 -15.23 -7.69
CA ASN A 126 -0.13 -14.71 -7.16
C ASN A 126 -0.26 -13.28 -6.58
N LEU A 127 -1.47 -12.90 -6.19
CA LEU A 127 -1.76 -11.59 -5.63
C LEU A 127 -1.03 -11.37 -4.31
N ILE A 128 -0.35 -10.23 -4.21
CA ILE A 128 0.42 -9.79 -3.05
C ILE A 128 -0.42 -8.85 -2.20
N LEU A 129 -0.44 -9.05 -0.89
CA LEU A 129 -0.93 -8.07 0.08
C LEU A 129 0.23 -7.34 0.74
N SER A 130 0.28 -6.03 0.52
CA SER A 130 1.29 -5.15 1.09
C SER A 130 0.62 -4.20 2.08
N LEU A 131 0.87 -4.37 3.38
CA LEU A 131 0.26 -3.57 4.44
C LEU A 131 1.35 -3.07 5.38
N GLY A 132 1.23 -1.81 5.85
CA GLY A 132 2.13 -1.38 6.91
C GLY A 132 2.17 0.12 7.11
N ASP A 133 2.49 0.42 8.34
CA ASP A 133 2.85 1.69 8.92
C ASP A 133 3.77 1.39 10.11
N THR A 134 4.55 2.37 10.55
CA THR A 134 5.53 2.10 11.61
C THR A 134 4.91 1.70 12.94
N PRO A 135 3.83 2.36 13.45
CA PRO A 135 3.24 1.94 14.72
C PRO A 135 2.75 0.48 14.70
N SER A 136 1.98 0.09 13.70
CA SER A 136 1.48 -1.29 13.59
C SER A 136 2.61 -2.31 13.47
N CYS A 137 3.61 -2.04 12.63
CA CYS A 137 4.76 -2.94 12.45
C CYS A 137 5.66 -3.05 13.70
N SER A 138 5.60 -2.05 14.60
CA SER A 138 6.40 -2.05 15.83
C SER A 138 5.70 -2.73 17.01
N VAL A 139 4.36 -2.78 16.99
CA VAL A 139 3.54 -3.26 18.10
C VAL A 139 2.99 -4.66 17.83
N SER A 140 2.51 -4.91 16.61
CA SER A 140 1.81 -6.15 16.27
C SER A 140 2.78 -7.29 15.96
N GLU A 141 2.41 -8.50 16.38
CA GLU A 141 3.10 -9.74 16.05
C GLU A 141 2.38 -10.58 14.99
N ASP A 142 1.11 -10.28 14.73
CA ASP A 142 0.26 -11.03 13.79
C ASP A 142 0.20 -10.38 12.41
N PHE A 143 1.02 -10.88 11.50
CA PHE A 143 1.02 -10.54 10.07
C PHE A 143 0.60 -11.72 9.18
N GLU A 144 -0.09 -12.71 9.73
CA GLU A 144 -0.55 -13.86 8.95
C GLU A 144 -1.42 -13.39 7.76
N GLY A 145 -1.10 -13.88 6.56
CA GLY A 145 -1.78 -13.53 5.32
C GLY A 145 -1.31 -12.25 4.63
N ILE A 146 -0.38 -11.50 5.26
CA ILE A 146 0.28 -10.32 4.66
C ILE A 146 1.61 -10.77 4.05
N ASP A 147 1.86 -10.40 2.80
CA ASP A 147 3.04 -10.81 2.05
C ASP A 147 4.19 -9.79 2.18
N GLU A 148 3.88 -8.49 2.38
CA GLU A 148 4.86 -7.41 2.56
C GLU A 148 4.44 -6.45 3.67
N ILE A 149 5.39 -6.03 4.51
CA ILE A 149 5.21 -4.97 5.51
C ILE A 149 6.10 -3.76 5.16
N ARG A 150 5.64 -2.55 5.53
CA ARG A 150 6.33 -1.30 5.14
C ARG A 150 6.47 -0.31 6.29
N PRO A 151 7.28 -0.63 7.34
CA PRO A 151 7.57 0.31 8.42
C PRO A 151 8.55 1.39 7.94
N GLY A 152 8.08 2.61 7.69
CA GLY A 152 8.92 3.68 7.14
C GLY A 152 9.90 4.28 8.15
N ASN A 153 9.44 4.58 9.36
CA ASN A 153 10.21 5.31 10.38
C ASN A 153 10.94 4.41 11.39
N PHE A 154 10.88 3.09 11.24
CA PHE A 154 11.46 2.14 12.21
C PHE A 154 12.99 2.25 12.36
N VAL A 155 13.68 2.76 11.34
CA VAL A 155 15.16 2.89 11.35
C VAL A 155 15.62 3.95 12.34
N PHE A 156 14.85 5.02 12.48
CA PHE A 156 15.22 6.18 13.32
C PHE A 156 14.31 6.35 14.53
N TYR A 157 13.04 6.03 14.40
CA TYR A 157 11.96 6.40 15.29
C TYR A 157 11.94 7.91 15.57
N ASP A 158 10.99 8.36 16.34
CA ASP A 158 10.84 9.75 16.80
C ASP A 158 9.96 9.83 18.05
N LEU A 159 9.83 11.02 18.61
CA LEU A 159 8.98 11.26 19.78
C LEU A 159 7.50 10.93 19.53
N THR A 160 7.02 11.08 18.29
CA THR A 160 5.63 10.72 17.94
C THR A 160 5.42 9.22 18.13
N GLN A 161 6.36 8.40 17.69
CA GLN A 161 6.30 6.94 17.87
C GLN A 161 6.29 6.55 19.36
N ASN A 162 7.09 7.25 20.18
CA ASN A 162 7.09 7.02 21.64
C ASN A 162 5.76 7.43 22.29
N ILE A 163 5.18 8.59 21.90
CA ILE A 163 3.88 9.05 22.40
C ILE A 163 2.74 8.08 22.02
N ILE A 164 2.83 7.45 20.87
CA ILE A 164 1.91 6.40 20.41
C ILE A 164 2.07 5.13 21.26
N GLY A 165 3.26 4.91 21.81
CA GLY A 165 3.61 3.68 22.55
C GLY A 165 4.22 2.60 21.67
N SER A 166 4.68 2.95 20.46
CA SER A 166 5.25 2.00 19.51
C SER A 166 6.76 1.76 19.70
N ASN A 167 7.46 2.63 20.45
CA ASN A 167 8.87 2.43 20.83
C ASN A 167 9.20 3.06 22.18
N GLU A 168 10.34 2.66 22.76
CA GLU A 168 10.91 3.29 23.92
C GLU A 168 11.78 4.50 23.51
N LEU A 169 12.02 5.46 24.45
CA LEU A 169 12.78 6.68 24.16
C LEU A 169 14.23 6.39 23.72
N ASP A 170 14.85 5.38 24.27
CA ASP A 170 16.22 4.97 23.95
C ASP A 170 16.36 4.32 22.56
N ALA A 171 15.24 3.94 21.96
CA ALA A 171 15.21 3.45 20.56
C ALA A 171 15.25 4.57 19.52
N ILE A 172 15.15 5.84 19.92
CA ILE A 172 15.22 6.98 18.99
C ILE A 172 16.68 7.22 18.61
N ALA A 173 17.01 7.00 17.34
CA ALA A 173 18.38 7.08 16.86
C ALA A 173 18.84 8.52 16.55
N VAL A 174 17.91 9.43 16.26
CA VAL A 174 18.19 10.84 15.91
C VAL A 174 17.17 11.73 16.61
N ALA A 175 17.66 12.70 17.38
CA ALA A 175 16.84 13.71 18.06
C ALA A 175 17.01 15.08 17.40
#